data_cf7d2fc9b38ef5a25b8bd32872b10e9b
#
_entry.id   cf7d2fc9b38ef5a25b8bd32872b10e9b
#
_cell.length_a   1.000
_cell.length_b   1.000
_cell.length_c   1.000
_cell.angle_alpha   90.00
_cell.angle_beta   90.00
_cell.angle_gamma   90.00
#
_symmetry.space_group_name_H-M   'P 1'
#
loop_
_entity.id
_entity.type
_entity.pdbx_description
1 polymer ?
#
loop_
_entity_poly.entity_id
_entity_poly.type
_entity_poly.pdbx_seq_one_letter_code
_entity_poly.pdbx_strand_id
1 'polypeptide(L)'
;MPASFAEEALKAQAVAARTYTLYKLISGGNHGDTADICTDSTCCQAYIAPESARANWGENAESYTEKIRTAVAATDGEAILYGGVPILAVFHASSAGLTRAARQVWQNDLPYLKPVDSPEAAESIPNYYSRVEFSPADLKQRLLAKIPGAELSGEKKNWLKNAVRDSAGSVETVEVGGVTVRGTVVRAALGLRSACFEWELQDGNFVFYVTGHGHGVGLSQYGADAMAEAGADYREILTHYYTGVAVAVYSG
;
A
#
# COMPACT_ATOMS: atom_id res chain seq x y z
N MET A 1 -4.97 8.00 5.18
CA MET A 1 -4.67 7.70 6.60
C MET A 1 -5.86 8.13 7.44
N PRO A 2 -6.31 7.36 8.43
CA PRO A 2 -7.36 7.79 9.35
C PRO A 2 -6.98 9.04 10.16
N ALA A 3 -7.91 9.98 10.31
CA ALA A 3 -7.67 11.21 11.06
C ALA A 3 -7.54 10.99 12.60
N SER A 4 -7.98 9.82 13.08
CA SER A 4 -7.84 9.42 14.49
C SER A 4 -6.40 9.07 14.89
N PHE A 5 -5.52 8.76 13.93
CA PHE A 5 -4.13 8.36 14.17
C PHE A 5 -3.33 9.42 14.92
N ALA A 6 -2.24 9.02 15.55
CA ALA A 6 -1.35 9.90 16.30
C ALA A 6 -0.83 11.06 15.43
N GLU A 7 -0.53 12.21 16.06
CA GLU A 7 -0.14 13.43 15.34
C GLU A 7 1.14 13.23 14.51
N GLU A 8 2.12 12.51 15.06
CA GLU A 8 3.38 12.23 14.35
C GLU A 8 3.17 11.34 13.12
N ALA A 9 2.23 10.38 13.16
CA ALA A 9 1.84 9.60 12.01
C ALA A 9 1.19 10.45 10.91
N LEU A 10 0.33 11.40 11.29
CA LEU A 10 -0.29 12.36 10.35
C LEU A 10 0.75 13.30 9.74
N LYS A 11 1.74 13.78 10.52
CA LYS A 11 2.88 14.55 10.00
C LYS A 11 3.69 13.73 8.99
N ALA A 12 4.04 12.49 9.32
CA ALA A 12 4.73 11.58 8.42
C ALA A 12 3.97 11.38 7.10
N GLN A 13 2.65 11.16 7.19
CA GLN A 13 1.80 11.03 6.00
C GLN A 13 1.74 12.32 5.18
N ALA A 14 1.69 13.50 5.81
CA ALA A 14 1.66 14.78 5.12
C ALA A 14 2.94 15.00 4.30
N VAL A 15 4.12 14.73 4.88
CA VAL A 15 5.41 14.81 4.20
C VAL A 15 5.49 13.77 3.08
N ALA A 16 5.08 12.52 3.31
CA ALA A 16 5.11 11.47 2.28
C ALA A 16 4.19 11.82 1.09
N ALA A 17 2.98 12.29 1.34
CA ALA A 17 2.03 12.68 0.28
C ALA A 17 2.55 13.87 -0.55
N ARG A 18 3.10 14.89 0.11
CA ARG A 18 3.74 16.03 -0.55
C ARG A 18 4.93 15.59 -1.39
N THR A 19 5.81 14.75 -0.84
CA THR A 19 6.98 14.23 -1.55
C THR A 19 6.60 13.42 -2.77
N TYR A 20 5.58 12.56 -2.66
CA TYR A 20 5.05 11.81 -3.79
C TYR A 20 4.58 12.74 -4.92
N THR A 21 3.86 13.81 -4.57
CA THR A 21 3.40 14.82 -5.54
C THR A 21 4.58 15.52 -6.22
N LEU A 22 5.57 15.99 -5.44
CA LEU A 22 6.79 16.60 -5.98
C LEU A 22 7.54 15.65 -6.92
N TYR A 23 7.70 14.39 -6.52
CA TYR A 23 8.31 13.37 -7.38
C TYR A 23 7.60 13.23 -8.72
N LYS A 24 6.25 13.18 -8.71
CA LYS A 24 5.45 13.06 -9.93
C LYS A 24 5.60 14.29 -10.84
N LEU A 25 5.61 15.49 -10.28
CA LEU A 25 5.84 16.75 -11.01
C LEU A 25 7.20 16.76 -11.71
N ILE A 26 8.26 16.41 -10.98
CA ILE A 26 9.65 16.42 -11.50
C ILE A 26 9.85 15.29 -12.54
N SER A 27 9.23 14.13 -12.32
CA SER A 27 9.38 12.96 -13.21
C SER A 27 8.53 13.05 -14.49
N GLY A 28 7.81 14.15 -14.71
CA GLY A 28 6.97 14.34 -15.89
C GLY A 28 5.71 13.47 -15.91
N GLY A 29 5.20 13.08 -14.73
CA GLY A 29 3.89 12.44 -14.61
C GLY A 29 2.81 13.40 -15.09
N ASN A 30 2.34 13.22 -16.31
CA ASN A 30 1.34 14.10 -16.91
C ASN A 30 0.01 13.35 -17.04
N HIS A 31 -1.05 13.90 -16.44
CA HIS A 31 -2.42 13.42 -16.58
C HIS A 31 -3.23 14.31 -17.55
N GLY A 32 -2.57 14.75 -18.63
CA GLY A 32 -3.11 15.68 -19.61
C GLY A 32 -2.93 17.14 -19.20
N ASP A 33 -3.53 18.06 -19.95
CA ASP A 33 -3.32 19.51 -19.79
C ASP A 33 -4.02 20.11 -18.56
N THR A 34 -4.72 19.32 -17.78
CA THR A 34 -5.62 19.80 -16.70
C THR A 34 -5.21 19.44 -15.29
N ALA A 35 -4.28 18.49 -15.11
CA ALA A 35 -3.84 18.07 -13.78
C ALA A 35 -2.44 17.45 -13.81
N ASP A 36 -1.63 17.75 -12.79
CA ASP A 36 -0.30 17.18 -12.59
C ASP A 36 -0.36 15.77 -12.01
N ILE A 37 -1.38 15.49 -11.18
CA ILE A 37 -1.65 14.18 -10.60
C ILE A 37 -3.15 13.90 -10.63
N CYS A 38 -3.52 12.62 -10.67
CA CYS A 38 -4.92 12.22 -10.60
C CYS A 38 -5.32 11.73 -9.19
N THR A 39 -6.62 11.57 -8.97
CA THR A 39 -7.20 11.11 -7.70
C THR A 39 -7.36 9.59 -7.59
N ASP A 40 -6.89 8.84 -8.58
CA ASP A 40 -6.93 7.39 -8.60
C ASP A 40 -5.74 6.82 -7.81
N SER A 41 -6.03 6.09 -6.73
CA SER A 41 -5.03 5.44 -5.88
C SER A 41 -4.22 4.34 -6.58
N THR A 42 -4.68 3.84 -7.71
CA THR A 42 -3.95 2.84 -8.52
C THR A 42 -2.94 3.49 -9.47
N CYS A 43 -3.03 4.80 -9.65
CA CYS A 43 -2.18 5.61 -10.52
C CYS A 43 -1.36 6.65 -9.74
N CYS A 44 -2.04 7.46 -8.92
CA CYS A 44 -1.42 8.52 -8.11
C CYS A 44 -1.81 8.39 -6.64
N GLN A 45 -2.63 9.31 -6.12
CA GLN A 45 -3.05 9.31 -4.72
C GLN A 45 -4.57 9.45 -4.62
N ALA A 46 -5.18 8.65 -3.74
CA ALA A 46 -6.60 8.81 -3.43
C ALA A 46 -6.86 10.21 -2.86
N TYR A 47 -7.94 10.82 -3.30
CA TYR A 47 -8.42 12.11 -2.81
C TYR A 47 -9.87 11.98 -2.33
N ILE A 48 -10.16 12.65 -1.24
CA ILE A 48 -11.52 12.85 -0.76
C ILE A 48 -11.75 14.35 -0.57
N ALA A 49 -12.87 14.87 -1.08
CA ALA A 49 -13.22 16.26 -0.88
C ALA A 49 -13.41 16.58 0.61
N PRO A 50 -12.98 17.76 1.10
CA PRO A 50 -13.06 18.12 2.52
C PRO A 50 -14.48 17.99 3.08
N GLU A 51 -15.51 18.35 2.33
CA GLU A 51 -16.91 18.23 2.73
C GLU A 51 -17.32 16.77 2.94
N SER A 52 -16.90 15.89 2.04
CA SER A 52 -17.16 14.45 2.15
C SER A 52 -16.41 13.83 3.32
N ALA A 53 -15.16 14.24 3.56
CA ALA A 53 -14.39 13.79 4.70
C ALA A 53 -15.06 14.20 6.01
N ARG A 54 -15.48 15.48 6.13
CA ARG A 54 -16.21 16.00 7.30
C ARG A 54 -17.53 15.26 7.55
N ALA A 55 -18.28 14.97 6.50
CA ALA A 55 -19.51 14.19 6.59
C ALA A 55 -19.27 12.78 7.13
N ASN A 56 -18.19 12.12 6.70
CA ASN A 56 -17.80 10.79 7.17
C ASN A 56 -17.34 10.80 8.66
N TRP A 57 -16.76 11.89 9.13
CA TRP A 57 -16.27 12.02 10.51
C TRP A 57 -17.35 12.40 11.52
N GLY A 58 -18.51 12.89 11.07
CA GLY A 58 -19.64 13.23 11.92
C GLY A 58 -19.27 14.23 13.04
N GLU A 59 -19.49 13.84 14.28
CA GLU A 59 -19.20 14.68 15.45
C GLU A 59 -17.71 15.05 15.60
N ASN A 60 -16.81 14.24 15.05
CA ASN A 60 -15.37 14.49 15.09
C ASN A 60 -14.88 15.42 13.95
N ALA A 61 -15.78 15.92 13.09
CA ALA A 61 -15.40 16.64 11.89
C ALA A 61 -14.50 17.86 12.14
N GLU A 62 -14.80 18.64 13.17
CA GLU A 62 -14.01 19.84 13.50
C GLU A 62 -12.63 19.48 14.06
N SER A 63 -12.59 18.60 15.06
CA SER A 63 -11.34 18.16 15.72
C SER A 63 -10.40 17.47 14.73
N TYR A 64 -10.91 16.60 13.86
CA TYR A 64 -10.10 15.92 12.85
C TYR A 64 -9.62 16.86 11.74
N THR A 65 -10.44 17.82 11.33
CA THR A 65 -10.02 18.86 10.38
C THR A 65 -8.85 19.67 10.95
N GLU A 66 -8.97 20.12 12.19
CA GLU A 66 -7.90 20.91 12.84
C GLU A 66 -6.63 20.09 13.06
N LYS A 67 -6.76 18.84 13.49
CA LYS A 67 -5.62 17.93 13.68
C LYS A 67 -4.83 17.72 12.39
N ILE A 68 -5.51 17.45 11.26
CA ILE A 68 -4.87 17.30 9.95
C ILE A 68 -4.22 18.62 9.51
N ARG A 69 -4.92 19.76 9.67
CA ARG A 69 -4.39 21.09 9.32
C ARG A 69 -3.11 21.39 10.09
N THR A 70 -3.09 21.13 11.40
CA THR A 70 -1.93 21.30 12.25
C THR A 70 -0.76 20.42 11.80
N ALA A 71 -0.99 19.14 11.51
CA ALA A 71 0.05 18.24 11.04
C ALA A 71 0.64 18.69 9.70
N VAL A 72 -0.18 19.15 8.76
CA VAL A 72 0.28 19.68 7.46
C VAL A 72 1.08 20.95 7.63
N ALA A 73 0.61 21.91 8.46
CA ALA A 73 1.29 23.18 8.71
C ALA A 73 2.62 22.99 9.44
N ALA A 74 2.69 22.05 10.40
CA ALA A 74 3.91 21.76 11.16
C ALA A 74 5.03 21.15 10.31
N THR A 75 4.72 20.67 9.11
CA THR A 75 5.67 20.06 8.16
C THR A 75 5.76 20.83 6.85
N ASP A 76 5.39 22.12 6.87
CA ASP A 76 5.32 22.92 5.64
C ASP A 76 6.66 22.97 4.90
N GLY A 77 6.61 22.83 3.58
CA GLY A 77 7.80 22.81 2.70
C GLY A 77 8.68 21.57 2.81
N GLU A 78 8.47 20.67 3.76
CA GLU A 78 9.31 19.49 3.94
C GLU A 78 9.01 18.38 2.94
N ALA A 79 10.09 17.73 2.46
CA ALA A 79 10.04 16.56 1.60
C ALA A 79 11.06 15.50 2.04
N ILE A 80 10.84 14.27 1.61
CA ILE A 80 11.75 13.13 1.80
C ILE A 80 12.69 13.10 0.60
N LEU A 81 13.99 13.23 0.85
CA LEU A 81 15.02 13.39 -0.17
C LEU A 81 16.00 12.22 -0.15
N TYR A 82 16.33 11.70 -1.32
CA TYR A 82 17.46 10.80 -1.51
C TYR A 82 18.44 11.43 -2.50
N GLY A 83 19.68 11.68 -2.04
CA GLY A 83 20.66 12.43 -2.83
C GLY A 83 20.22 13.85 -3.18
N GLY A 84 19.40 14.49 -2.33
CA GLY A 84 18.89 15.86 -2.55
C GLY A 84 17.65 15.96 -3.44
N VAL A 85 17.11 14.85 -3.93
CA VAL A 85 15.95 14.81 -4.84
C VAL A 85 14.75 14.15 -4.15
N PRO A 86 13.53 14.68 -4.31
CA PRO A 86 12.32 14.05 -3.80
C PRO A 86 12.17 12.60 -4.27
N ILE A 87 11.85 11.69 -3.36
CA ILE A 87 11.69 10.26 -3.64
C ILE A 87 10.29 9.90 -4.13
N LEU A 88 10.15 8.72 -4.72
CA LEU A 88 8.84 8.07 -4.92
C LEU A 88 8.33 7.58 -3.55
N ALA A 89 7.75 8.48 -2.77
CA ALA A 89 7.31 8.25 -1.40
C ALA A 89 5.96 7.51 -1.37
N VAL A 90 5.95 6.24 -1.79
CA VAL A 90 4.74 5.40 -1.80
C VAL A 90 4.38 4.95 -0.40
N PHE A 91 3.08 4.80 -0.14
CA PHE A 91 2.52 4.36 1.13
C PHE A 91 1.32 3.43 0.93
N HIS A 92 0.99 2.67 1.96
CA HIS A 92 -0.10 1.70 1.96
C HIS A 92 -0.76 1.63 3.33
N ALA A 93 -1.91 0.98 3.44
CA ALA A 93 -2.65 0.96 4.69
C ALA A 93 -1.94 0.13 5.77
N SER A 94 -1.71 -1.16 5.54
CA SER A 94 -1.01 -2.03 6.48
C SER A 94 -0.18 -3.11 5.76
N SER A 95 1.01 -3.40 6.26
CA SER A 95 1.86 -4.49 5.79
C SER A 95 1.52 -5.81 6.50
N ALA A 96 2.30 -6.84 6.30
CA ALA A 96 2.17 -8.11 7.00
C ALA A 96 3.31 -8.30 8.04
N GLY A 97 3.67 -7.23 8.75
CA GLY A 97 4.76 -7.21 9.74
C GLY A 97 6.12 -6.82 9.15
N LEU A 98 6.30 -6.93 7.84
CA LEU A 98 7.49 -6.49 7.09
C LEU A 98 7.04 -5.81 5.80
N THR A 99 7.67 -4.69 5.42
CA THR A 99 7.42 -4.06 4.13
C THR A 99 8.15 -4.82 2.99
N ARG A 100 7.81 -4.50 1.76
CA ARG A 100 8.35 -5.14 0.56
C ARG A 100 9.34 -4.22 -0.16
N ALA A 101 10.32 -4.80 -0.85
CA ALA A 101 11.15 -4.03 -1.78
C ALA A 101 10.36 -3.60 -3.03
N ALA A 102 10.70 -2.45 -3.59
CA ALA A 102 10.06 -1.94 -4.81
C ALA A 102 10.10 -2.95 -5.97
N ARG A 103 11.23 -3.63 -6.20
CA ARG A 103 11.41 -4.65 -7.24
C ARG A 103 10.45 -5.85 -7.15
N GLN A 104 9.97 -6.17 -5.94
CA GLN A 104 9.03 -7.27 -5.70
C GLN A 104 7.59 -6.93 -6.13
N VAL A 105 7.29 -5.66 -6.25
CA VAL A 105 5.96 -5.16 -6.65
C VAL A 105 6.00 -4.54 -8.04
N TRP A 106 7.03 -3.74 -8.33
CA TRP A 106 7.26 -3.07 -9.61
C TRP A 106 8.55 -3.56 -10.26
N GLN A 107 8.88 -3.07 -11.46
CA GLN A 107 10.08 -3.51 -12.18
C GLN A 107 11.36 -2.79 -11.73
N ASN A 108 11.23 -1.59 -11.17
CA ASN A 108 12.36 -0.75 -10.79
C ASN A 108 12.83 -1.09 -9.37
N ASP A 109 14.13 -1.23 -9.21
CA ASP A 109 14.77 -1.31 -7.89
C ASP A 109 15.10 0.11 -7.43
N LEU A 110 14.52 0.53 -6.30
CA LEU A 110 14.71 1.86 -5.74
C LEU A 110 15.46 1.71 -4.40
N PRO A 111 16.66 2.30 -4.26
CA PRO A 111 17.55 2.03 -3.14
C PRO A 111 16.99 2.44 -1.78
N TYR A 112 16.00 3.31 -1.76
CA TYR A 112 15.30 3.79 -0.56
C TYR A 112 14.00 3.02 -0.25
N LEU A 113 13.54 2.11 -1.12
CA LEU A 113 12.35 1.25 -0.90
C LEU A 113 12.78 -0.20 -0.66
N LYS A 114 13.35 -0.44 0.51
CA LYS A 114 13.79 -1.76 1.00
C LYS A 114 12.80 -2.32 2.01
N PRO A 115 12.79 -3.64 2.23
CA PRO A 115 12.02 -4.23 3.32
C PRO A 115 12.52 -3.71 4.67
N VAL A 116 11.57 -3.28 5.51
CA VAL A 116 11.81 -2.89 6.90
C VAL A 116 10.70 -3.47 7.78
N ASP A 117 11.01 -3.74 9.04
CA ASP A 117 10.01 -4.17 10.01
C ASP A 117 8.91 -3.12 10.13
N SER A 118 7.68 -3.57 10.30
CA SER A 118 6.53 -2.68 10.46
C SER A 118 5.70 -3.16 11.66
N PRO A 119 5.74 -2.41 12.79
CA PRO A 119 5.21 -2.84 14.08
C PRO A 119 3.69 -2.65 14.18
N GLU A 120 2.95 -3.28 13.28
CA GLU A 120 1.49 -3.18 13.26
C GLU A 120 0.87 -4.01 14.38
N ALA A 121 -0.03 -3.40 15.15
CA ALA A 121 -0.87 -4.10 16.11
C ALA A 121 -2.04 -4.76 15.37
N ALA A 122 -1.87 -6.01 14.95
CA ALA A 122 -2.82 -6.74 14.10
C ALA A 122 -4.25 -6.72 14.65
N GLU A 123 -4.40 -6.77 15.98
CA GLU A 123 -5.68 -6.80 16.69
C GLU A 123 -6.44 -5.47 16.60
N SER A 124 -5.72 -4.36 16.42
CA SER A 124 -6.32 -3.02 16.32
C SER A 124 -6.66 -2.61 14.89
N ILE A 125 -6.21 -3.39 13.89
CA ILE A 125 -6.39 -3.06 12.47
C ILE A 125 -7.64 -3.75 11.91
N PRO A 126 -8.66 -3.00 11.49
CA PRO A 126 -9.88 -3.57 10.92
C PRO A 126 -9.57 -4.43 9.68
N ASN A 127 -10.00 -5.70 9.72
CA ASN A 127 -9.77 -6.65 8.65
C ASN A 127 -8.29 -6.85 8.27
N TYR A 128 -7.38 -6.79 9.25
CA TYR A 128 -5.96 -7.11 9.04
C TYR A 128 -5.81 -8.52 8.48
N TYR A 129 -6.51 -9.47 9.06
CA TYR A 129 -6.75 -10.78 8.49
C TYR A 129 -8.12 -10.77 7.82
N SER A 130 -8.18 -11.14 6.55
CA SER A 130 -9.43 -11.24 5.82
C SER A 130 -9.54 -12.57 5.09
N ARG A 131 -10.75 -13.14 5.07
CA ARG A 131 -11.10 -14.38 4.38
C ARG A 131 -12.01 -14.04 3.20
N VAL A 132 -11.63 -14.49 2.01
CA VAL A 132 -12.42 -14.32 0.79
C VAL A 132 -12.64 -15.67 0.14
N GLU A 133 -13.87 -15.95 -0.26
CA GLU A 133 -14.25 -17.23 -0.85
C GLU A 133 -14.75 -17.03 -2.27
N PHE A 134 -14.32 -17.91 -3.17
CA PHE A 134 -14.73 -17.93 -4.56
C PHE A 134 -15.23 -19.32 -4.95
N SER A 135 -16.36 -19.38 -5.64
CA SER A 135 -16.71 -20.59 -6.37
C SER A 135 -15.67 -20.85 -7.48
N PRO A 136 -15.48 -22.12 -7.90
CA PRO A 136 -14.57 -22.42 -9.01
C PRO A 136 -14.90 -21.66 -10.30
N ALA A 137 -16.17 -21.41 -10.56
CA ALA A 137 -16.63 -20.69 -11.73
C ALA A 137 -16.23 -19.21 -11.67
N ASP A 138 -16.44 -18.54 -10.53
CA ASP A 138 -16.08 -17.14 -10.33
C ASP A 138 -14.57 -16.95 -10.33
N LEU A 139 -13.82 -17.79 -9.60
CA LEU A 139 -12.34 -17.76 -9.63
C LEU A 139 -11.80 -17.87 -11.05
N LYS A 140 -12.28 -18.89 -11.79
CA LYS A 140 -11.88 -19.13 -13.19
C LYS A 140 -12.15 -17.90 -14.05
N GLN A 141 -13.36 -17.35 -13.98
CA GLN A 141 -13.74 -16.18 -14.76
C GLN A 141 -12.81 -14.99 -14.50
N ARG A 142 -12.55 -14.67 -13.21
CA ARG A 142 -11.71 -13.54 -12.81
C ARG A 142 -10.25 -13.70 -13.22
N LEU A 143 -9.67 -14.88 -13.01
CA LEU A 143 -8.28 -15.15 -13.33
C LEU A 143 -8.05 -15.14 -14.85
N LEU A 144 -8.92 -15.81 -15.63
CA LEU A 144 -8.78 -15.84 -17.10
C LEU A 144 -8.95 -14.45 -17.74
N ALA A 145 -9.73 -13.56 -17.12
CA ALA A 145 -9.87 -12.18 -17.60
C ALA A 145 -8.57 -11.35 -17.46
N LYS A 146 -7.64 -11.76 -16.62
CA LYS A 146 -6.40 -11.02 -16.32
C LYS A 146 -5.11 -11.77 -16.69
N ILE A 147 -5.20 -13.09 -16.94
CA ILE A 147 -4.04 -13.96 -17.18
C ILE A 147 -4.24 -14.68 -18.54
N PRO A 148 -3.84 -14.03 -19.65
CA PRO A 148 -3.91 -14.65 -20.96
C PRO A 148 -3.08 -15.95 -21.02
N GLY A 149 -3.63 -16.98 -21.64
CA GLY A 149 -2.96 -18.28 -21.80
C GLY A 149 -3.07 -19.22 -20.59
N ALA A 150 -3.65 -18.81 -19.48
CA ALA A 150 -3.91 -19.72 -18.37
C ALA A 150 -5.03 -20.71 -18.72
N GLU A 151 -4.84 -21.98 -18.35
CA GLU A 151 -5.82 -23.05 -18.57
C GLU A 151 -6.29 -23.61 -17.23
N LEU A 152 -7.46 -23.19 -16.79
CA LEU A 152 -8.09 -23.66 -15.56
C LEU A 152 -9.09 -24.78 -15.90
N SER A 153 -8.52 -25.96 -16.17
CA SER A 153 -9.23 -27.21 -16.46
C SER A 153 -8.73 -28.34 -15.55
N GLY A 154 -9.36 -29.48 -15.56
CA GLY A 154 -8.97 -30.63 -14.74
C GLY A 154 -9.17 -30.40 -13.24
N GLU A 155 -8.29 -31.01 -12.43
CA GLU A 155 -8.38 -30.97 -10.97
C GLU A 155 -8.12 -29.56 -10.41
N LYS A 156 -9.07 -29.05 -9.65
CA LYS A 156 -9.04 -27.70 -9.07
C LYS A 156 -7.79 -27.41 -8.23
N LYS A 157 -7.27 -28.42 -7.50
CA LYS A 157 -6.03 -28.28 -6.70
C LYS A 157 -4.80 -27.87 -7.53
N ASN A 158 -4.83 -28.08 -8.86
CA ASN A 158 -3.74 -27.74 -9.76
C ASN A 158 -3.91 -26.37 -10.45
N TRP A 159 -5.00 -25.64 -10.17
CA TRP A 159 -5.26 -24.35 -10.81
C TRP A 159 -4.30 -23.25 -10.33
N LEU A 160 -3.94 -23.29 -9.04
CA LEU A 160 -2.93 -22.42 -8.45
C LEU A 160 -1.92 -23.30 -7.73
N LYS A 161 -0.64 -23.13 -8.03
CA LYS A 161 0.45 -23.91 -7.40
C LYS A 161 1.78 -23.17 -7.50
N ASN A 162 2.85 -23.75 -6.92
CA ASN A 162 4.22 -23.27 -7.06
C ASN A 162 4.39 -21.78 -6.65
N ALA A 163 3.72 -21.35 -5.57
CA ALA A 163 3.89 -20.00 -5.06
C ALA A 163 5.29 -19.82 -4.48
N VAL A 164 5.98 -18.78 -4.96
CA VAL A 164 7.21 -18.25 -4.38
C VAL A 164 6.86 -17.02 -3.56
N ARG A 165 7.40 -16.93 -2.34
CA ARG A 165 7.13 -15.82 -1.43
C ARG A 165 8.38 -14.97 -1.22
N ASP A 166 8.17 -13.68 -1.04
CA ASP A 166 9.22 -12.76 -0.63
C ASP A 166 9.43 -12.79 0.89
N SER A 167 10.39 -11.99 1.38
CA SER A 167 10.72 -11.89 2.80
C SER A 167 9.55 -11.40 3.68
N ALA A 168 8.60 -10.68 3.10
CA ALA A 168 7.40 -10.19 3.78
C ALA A 168 6.23 -11.22 3.77
N GLY A 169 6.48 -12.44 3.30
CA GLY A 169 5.46 -13.50 3.17
C GLY A 169 4.48 -13.28 2.02
N SER A 170 4.61 -12.19 1.26
CA SER A 170 3.75 -11.94 0.10
C SER A 170 4.11 -12.85 -1.06
N VAL A 171 3.11 -13.24 -1.85
CA VAL A 171 3.32 -14.02 -3.07
C VAL A 171 4.04 -13.13 -4.10
N GLU A 172 5.29 -13.48 -4.40
CA GLU A 172 6.08 -12.84 -5.45
C GLU A 172 5.65 -13.37 -6.81
N THR A 173 5.64 -14.71 -6.96
CA THR A 173 5.12 -15.39 -8.16
C THR A 173 4.27 -16.59 -7.78
N VAL A 174 3.36 -16.96 -8.67
CA VAL A 174 2.51 -18.15 -8.55
C VAL A 174 2.15 -18.65 -9.94
N GLU A 175 2.08 -19.96 -10.10
CA GLU A 175 1.60 -20.58 -11.33
C GLU A 175 0.08 -20.67 -11.31
N VAL A 176 -0.56 -20.10 -12.32
CA VAL A 176 -2.02 -20.12 -12.52
C VAL A 176 -2.32 -20.77 -13.86
N GLY A 177 -2.88 -21.99 -13.83
CA GLY A 177 -3.23 -22.72 -15.06
C GLY A 177 -2.07 -22.87 -16.06
N GLY A 178 -0.85 -23.15 -15.57
CA GLY A 178 0.36 -23.30 -16.39
C GLY A 178 1.10 -21.99 -16.69
N VAL A 179 0.57 -20.83 -16.33
CA VAL A 179 1.21 -19.52 -16.53
C VAL A 179 1.74 -18.98 -15.20
N THR A 180 3.04 -18.70 -15.13
CA THR A 180 3.64 -18.04 -13.96
C THR A 180 3.38 -16.54 -14.02
N VAL A 181 2.73 -16.01 -12.98
CA VAL A 181 2.40 -14.59 -12.86
C VAL A 181 2.84 -14.04 -11.49
N ARG A 182 2.95 -12.72 -11.37
CA ARG A 182 3.17 -12.08 -10.06
C ARG A 182 1.94 -12.21 -9.17
N GLY A 183 2.14 -12.35 -7.87
CA GLY A 183 1.03 -12.34 -6.89
C GLY A 183 0.18 -11.08 -6.94
N THR A 184 0.76 -9.94 -7.36
CA THR A 184 0.02 -8.69 -7.59
C THR A 184 -1.01 -8.79 -8.71
N VAL A 185 -0.79 -9.64 -9.71
CA VAL A 185 -1.76 -9.91 -10.79
C VAL A 185 -2.95 -10.70 -10.24
N VAL A 186 -2.68 -11.74 -9.43
CA VAL A 186 -3.74 -12.52 -8.76
C VAL A 186 -4.52 -11.62 -7.78
N ARG A 187 -3.80 -10.81 -6.98
CA ARG A 187 -4.43 -9.81 -6.11
C ARG A 187 -5.40 -8.92 -6.88
N ALA A 188 -4.97 -8.35 -8.00
CA ALA A 188 -5.80 -7.47 -8.83
C ALA A 188 -6.98 -8.21 -9.49
N ALA A 189 -6.78 -9.44 -9.97
CA ALA A 189 -7.82 -10.25 -10.59
C ALA A 189 -8.94 -10.61 -9.61
N LEU A 190 -8.57 -10.95 -8.38
CA LEU A 190 -9.50 -11.41 -7.34
C LEU A 190 -10.00 -10.27 -6.42
N GLY A 191 -9.44 -9.07 -6.52
CA GLY A 191 -9.78 -7.96 -5.62
C GLY A 191 -9.31 -8.17 -4.18
N LEU A 192 -8.19 -8.89 -3.97
CA LEU A 192 -7.65 -9.14 -2.64
C LEU A 192 -7.02 -7.87 -2.06
N ARG A 193 -7.08 -7.72 -0.73
CA ARG A 193 -6.56 -6.55 -0.03
C ARG A 193 -5.05 -6.38 -0.18
N SER A 194 -4.29 -7.48 -0.20
CA SER A 194 -2.83 -7.50 -0.38
C SER A 194 -2.38 -8.68 -1.24
N ALA A 195 -1.09 -8.75 -1.56
CA ALA A 195 -0.47 -9.92 -2.16
C ALA A 195 0.06 -10.93 -1.11
N CYS A 196 -0.07 -10.64 0.18
CA CYS A 196 0.21 -11.58 1.26
C CYS A 196 -1.04 -12.45 1.48
N PHE A 197 -1.18 -13.48 0.65
CA PHE A 197 -2.32 -14.40 0.71
C PHE A 197 -1.89 -15.87 0.67
N GLU A 198 -2.70 -16.70 1.30
CA GLU A 198 -2.70 -18.16 1.18
C GLU A 198 -4.04 -18.60 0.64
N TRP A 199 -4.12 -19.82 0.12
CA TRP A 199 -5.37 -20.36 -0.37
C TRP A 199 -5.46 -21.86 -0.11
N GLU A 200 -6.69 -22.34 0.00
CA GLU A 200 -6.99 -23.76 0.06
C GLU A 200 -8.31 -24.06 -0.65
N LEU A 201 -8.55 -25.33 -0.92
CA LEU A 201 -9.85 -25.83 -1.34
C LEU A 201 -10.63 -26.31 -0.11
N GLN A 202 -11.75 -25.65 0.18
CA GLN A 202 -12.64 -26.00 1.27
C GLN A 202 -14.06 -26.16 0.73
N ASP A 203 -14.69 -27.30 0.95
CA ASP A 203 -16.06 -27.61 0.50
C ASP A 203 -16.29 -27.36 -1.01
N GLY A 204 -15.24 -27.56 -1.82
CA GLY A 204 -15.27 -27.38 -3.27
C GLY A 204 -15.07 -25.96 -3.77
N ASN A 205 -14.93 -24.98 -2.87
CA ASN A 205 -14.62 -23.58 -3.14
C ASN A 205 -13.14 -23.26 -2.85
N PHE A 206 -12.66 -22.16 -3.44
CA PHE A 206 -11.34 -21.61 -3.13
C PHE A 206 -11.48 -20.56 -2.02
N VAL A 207 -10.79 -20.79 -0.91
CA VAL A 207 -10.75 -19.87 0.21
C VAL A 207 -9.39 -19.22 0.27
N PHE A 208 -9.36 -17.89 0.26
CA PHE A 208 -8.15 -17.08 0.40
C PHE A 208 -8.10 -16.43 1.78
N TYR A 209 -6.97 -16.58 2.44
CA TYR A 209 -6.63 -15.89 3.69
C TYR A 209 -5.62 -14.80 3.35
N VAL A 210 -5.95 -13.56 3.64
CA VAL A 210 -5.15 -12.40 3.22
C VAL A 210 -4.75 -11.59 4.43
N THR A 211 -3.46 -11.25 4.54
CA THR A 211 -2.91 -10.42 5.62
C THR A 211 -2.54 -9.04 5.09
N GLY A 212 -2.90 -7.98 5.82
CA GLY A 212 -2.58 -6.60 5.48
C GLY A 212 -3.44 -6.00 4.36
N HIS A 213 -3.12 -4.76 3.99
CA HIS A 213 -3.88 -4.00 2.98
C HIS A 213 -2.99 -3.03 2.20
N GLY A 214 -2.85 -3.25 0.91
CA GLY A 214 -2.09 -2.41 -0.01
C GLY A 214 -1.01 -3.17 -0.76
N HIS A 215 -0.05 -2.43 -1.31
CA HIS A 215 1.07 -3.01 -2.08
C HIS A 215 2.25 -3.45 -1.20
N GLY A 216 2.29 -2.99 0.06
CA GLY A 216 3.29 -3.38 1.05
C GLY A 216 4.64 -2.66 0.93
N VAL A 217 4.81 -1.65 0.07
CA VAL A 217 6.09 -0.95 -0.16
C VAL A 217 6.08 0.43 0.50
N GLY A 218 7.20 0.86 1.10
CA GLY A 218 7.35 2.16 1.75
C GLY A 218 6.53 2.28 3.03
N LEU A 219 5.95 3.45 3.31
CA LEU A 219 5.27 3.76 4.57
C LEU A 219 3.99 2.92 4.76
N SER A 220 3.94 2.13 5.84
CA SER A 220 2.68 1.57 6.35
C SER A 220 1.97 2.60 7.23
N GLN A 221 0.71 2.89 6.93
CA GLN A 221 -0.05 3.88 7.71
C GLN A 221 -0.32 3.42 9.14
N TYR A 222 -0.72 2.15 9.32
CA TYR A 222 -0.93 1.58 10.66
C TYR A 222 0.39 1.34 11.41
N GLY A 223 1.46 0.97 10.69
CA GLY A 223 2.78 0.84 11.29
C GLY A 223 3.35 2.19 11.75
N ALA A 224 3.12 3.26 10.97
CA ALA A 224 3.47 4.62 11.35
C ALA A 224 2.72 5.09 12.61
N ASP A 225 1.44 4.73 12.72
CA ASP A 225 0.63 5.02 13.91
C ASP A 225 1.17 4.30 15.15
N ALA A 226 1.46 3.01 15.03
CA ALA A 226 2.06 2.22 16.11
C ALA A 226 3.43 2.76 16.55
N MET A 227 4.27 3.21 15.61
CA MET A 227 5.55 3.86 15.94
C MET A 227 5.34 5.20 16.67
N ALA A 228 4.38 6.01 16.21
CA ALA A 228 4.05 7.28 16.85
C ALA A 228 3.50 7.09 18.26
N GLU A 229 2.64 6.09 18.48
CA GLU A 229 2.15 5.70 19.82
C GLU A 229 3.27 5.21 20.72
N ALA A 230 4.31 4.60 20.16
CA ALA A 230 5.53 4.19 20.88
C ALA A 230 6.51 5.35 21.15
N GLY A 231 6.20 6.58 20.68
CA GLY A 231 6.95 7.80 20.95
C GLY A 231 7.92 8.24 19.84
N ALA A 232 7.89 7.59 18.66
CA ALA A 232 8.68 8.03 17.51
C ALA A 232 8.10 9.32 16.92
N ASP A 233 8.97 10.26 16.55
CA ASP A 233 8.59 11.43 15.79
C ASP A 233 8.42 11.12 14.29
N TYR A 234 7.81 12.03 13.54
CA TYR A 234 7.55 11.82 12.12
C TYR A 234 8.82 11.65 11.27
N ARG A 235 9.96 12.22 11.68
CA ARG A 235 11.24 12.07 10.96
C ARG A 235 11.83 10.68 11.19
N GLU A 236 11.75 10.18 12.42
CA GLU A 236 12.12 8.81 12.77
C GLU A 236 11.25 7.82 12.00
N ILE A 237 9.93 8.01 11.94
CA ILE A 237 9.01 7.20 11.15
C ILE A 237 9.39 7.21 9.67
N LEU A 238 9.62 8.37 9.07
CA LEU A 238 9.94 8.48 7.65
C LEU A 238 11.29 7.86 7.30
N THR A 239 12.33 8.06 8.12
CA THR A 239 13.66 7.50 7.89
C THR A 239 13.72 6.00 8.17
N HIS A 240 12.80 5.48 8.97
CA HIS A 240 12.59 4.03 9.15
C HIS A 240 12.03 3.38 7.88
N TYR A 241 10.95 3.93 7.30
CA TYR A 241 10.29 3.34 6.13
C TYR A 241 11.00 3.61 4.80
N TYR A 242 11.78 4.68 4.72
CA TYR A 242 12.55 5.04 3.53
C TYR A 242 14.04 5.06 3.86
N THR A 243 14.76 4.06 3.40
CA THR A 243 16.16 3.82 3.77
C THR A 243 17.11 4.88 3.19
N GLY A 244 17.95 5.46 4.02
CA GLY A 244 19.04 6.36 3.59
C GLY A 244 18.57 7.72 3.06
N VAL A 245 17.37 8.15 3.45
CA VAL A 245 16.79 9.45 3.09
C VAL A 245 17.05 10.51 4.15
N ALA A 246 16.87 11.78 3.77
CA ALA A 246 16.77 12.92 4.67
C ALA A 246 15.40 13.58 4.54
N VAL A 247 14.86 14.10 5.64
CA VAL A 247 13.65 14.95 5.65
C VAL A 247 14.07 16.38 5.82
N ALA A 248 13.82 17.22 4.81
CA ALA A 248 14.24 18.62 4.80
C ALA A 248 13.28 19.48 3.97
N VAL A 249 13.35 20.80 4.18
CA VAL A 249 12.65 21.75 3.32
C VAL A 249 13.22 21.66 1.89
N TYR A 250 12.33 21.51 0.93
CA TYR A 250 12.67 21.42 -0.49
C TYR A 250 12.26 22.72 -1.20
N SER A 251 13.24 23.43 -1.77
CA SER A 251 13.02 24.72 -2.40
C SER A 251 13.01 24.69 -3.94
N GLY A 252 13.01 23.50 -4.56
CA GLY A 252 12.92 23.35 -6.01
C GLY A 252 14.27 23.46 -6.73
#